data_0ee0745aa92623b9ce6e97857c34cea4
#
_entry.id   0ee0745aa92623b9ce6e97857c34cea4
#
_cell.length_a   1.000
_cell.length_b   1.000
_cell.length_c   1.000
_cell.angle_alpha   90.00
_cell.angle_beta   90.00
_cell.angle_gamma   90.00
#
_symmetry.space_group_name_H-M   'P 1'
#
loop_
_entity.id
_entity.type
_entity.pdbx_description
1 polymer ?
#
loop_
_entity_poly.entity_id
_entity_poly.type
_entity_poly.pdbx_seq_one_letter_code
_entity_poly.pdbx_strand_id
1 'polypeptide(L)'
;ASGESKVVLGAYSLTDGSREDLPITINADGGGIYSMQADAEGNIYTAEFEWNATEGDDAYTQQTTVLHKYDASGTELMAQDITDIMQQDENNSYVGSMCLDDQGRFYISSDSLIRLFGSDGQFQGAVQTDSQWIQGMGKAKDGKVYLAYYDQSGNVKLSQIDFDGKALGQTYDNFPNTNGNGGLCAGIENDLLVNTDTALYDYSLADQKTTEILSWLDSDINGSYVTYAAATADGKILAVVNDWNTGETDLVKLTRTKASEVAQKSQITIGTLYTSQSLQAAAVAFNKQSNE
;
A
#
# COMPACT_ATOMS: atom_id res chain seq x y z
N ALA A 1 27.83 7.31 22.88
CA ALA A 1 27.48 6.01 22.35
C ALA A 1 26.45 6.26 21.26
N SER A 2 26.82 6.11 19.98
CA SER A 2 25.87 6.01 18.88
C SER A 2 25.16 4.68 19.07
N GLY A 3 23.93 4.71 19.59
CA GLY A 3 23.08 3.51 19.60
C GLY A 3 22.75 3.16 18.16
N GLU A 4 22.91 1.90 17.77
CA GLU A 4 22.42 1.41 16.49
C GLU A 4 20.91 1.62 16.44
N SER A 5 20.42 2.28 15.40
CA SER A 5 18.98 2.41 15.14
C SER A 5 18.47 1.12 14.56
N LYS A 6 17.32 0.63 15.02
CA LYS A 6 16.71 -0.62 14.54
C LYS A 6 15.25 -0.40 14.23
N VAL A 7 14.80 -0.97 13.11
CA VAL A 7 13.38 -1.11 12.81
C VAL A 7 12.91 -2.46 13.36
N VAL A 8 11.89 -2.44 14.20
CA VAL A 8 11.26 -3.64 14.76
C VAL A 8 9.85 -3.74 14.20
N LEU A 9 9.52 -4.87 13.60
CA LEU A 9 8.16 -5.13 13.14
C LEU A 9 7.27 -5.47 14.33
N GLY A 10 6.07 -4.90 14.35
CA GLY A 10 5.08 -5.14 15.38
C GLY A 10 3.74 -5.58 14.80
N ALA A 11 3.10 -6.52 15.48
CA ALA A 11 1.73 -6.93 15.21
C ALA A 11 0.77 -6.22 16.19
N TYR A 12 -0.38 -5.78 15.71
CA TYR A 12 -1.42 -5.17 16.52
C TYR A 12 -2.64 -6.08 16.61
N SER A 13 -3.09 -6.35 17.83
CA SER A 13 -4.33 -7.07 18.08
C SER A 13 -5.54 -6.26 17.61
N LEU A 14 -6.36 -6.83 16.75
CA LEU A 14 -7.62 -6.20 16.31
C LEU A 14 -8.70 -6.19 17.40
N THR A 15 -8.48 -6.90 18.49
CA THR A 15 -9.43 -7.01 19.61
C THR A 15 -9.30 -5.84 20.58
N ASP A 16 -8.08 -5.54 21.01
CA ASP A 16 -7.80 -4.59 22.09
C ASP A 16 -6.77 -3.52 21.71
N GLY A 17 -6.19 -3.59 20.49
CA GLY A 17 -5.16 -2.65 20.02
C GLY A 17 -3.79 -2.88 20.64
N SER A 18 -3.60 -3.95 21.43
CA SER A 18 -2.28 -4.26 22.00
C SER A 18 -1.28 -4.56 20.89
N ARG A 19 -0.03 -4.12 21.09
CA ARG A 19 1.10 -4.37 20.19
C ARG A 19 2.00 -5.47 20.77
N GLU A 20 2.40 -6.38 19.91
CA GLU A 20 3.47 -7.36 20.17
C GLU A 20 4.60 -7.12 19.15
N ASP A 21 5.84 -7.00 19.63
CA ASP A 21 7.00 -6.88 18.75
C ASP A 21 7.38 -8.27 18.23
N LEU A 22 7.46 -8.38 16.90
CA LEU A 22 7.94 -9.59 16.25
C LEU A 22 9.47 -9.67 16.35
N PRO A 23 10.07 -10.86 16.43
CA PRO A 23 11.51 -11.02 16.49
C PRO A 23 12.21 -10.77 15.14
N ILE A 24 11.68 -9.84 14.36
CA ILE A 24 12.21 -9.39 13.07
C ILE A 24 12.81 -8.01 13.30
N THR A 25 14.11 -7.91 13.13
CA THR A 25 14.85 -6.65 13.35
C THR A 25 15.67 -6.33 12.13
N ILE A 26 15.50 -5.12 11.62
CA ILE A 26 16.19 -4.60 10.45
C ILE A 26 17.10 -3.47 10.90
N ASN A 27 18.33 -3.47 10.40
CA ASN A 27 19.28 -2.41 10.68
C ASN A 27 18.80 -1.10 10.02
N ALA A 28 18.56 -0.05 10.81
CA ALA A 28 18.12 1.24 10.32
C ALA A 28 19.26 2.24 10.08
N ASP A 29 20.50 1.93 10.51
CA ASP A 29 21.66 2.81 10.35
C ASP A 29 22.23 2.82 8.92
N GLY A 30 21.50 2.40 7.96
CA GLY A 30 21.88 2.34 6.56
C GLY A 30 20.93 1.47 5.75
N GLY A 31 19.81 1.07 6.34
CA GLY A 31 18.84 0.19 5.70
C GLY A 31 17.40 0.50 6.07
N GLY A 32 16.48 -0.27 5.51
CA GLY A 32 15.06 -0.14 5.80
C GLY A 32 14.20 -1.09 4.96
N ILE A 33 12.91 -0.90 5.06
CA ILE A 33 11.91 -1.65 4.33
C ILE A 33 11.31 -0.76 3.25
N TYR A 34 11.35 -1.20 2.00
CA TYR A 34 10.61 -0.56 0.91
C TYR A 34 9.13 -0.90 0.94
N SER A 35 8.82 -2.17 1.17
CA SER A 35 7.44 -2.67 1.17
C SER A 35 7.32 -3.93 2.01
N MET A 36 6.14 -4.12 2.59
CA MET A 36 5.82 -5.28 3.42
C MET A 36 4.41 -5.76 3.11
N GLN A 37 4.23 -7.07 3.06
CA GLN A 37 2.92 -7.71 2.95
C GLN A 37 2.85 -8.95 3.84
N ALA A 38 1.63 -9.42 4.12
CA ALA A 38 1.38 -10.69 4.79
C ALA A 38 0.43 -11.55 3.95
N ASP A 39 0.57 -12.87 4.04
CA ASP A 39 -0.37 -13.83 3.48
C ASP A 39 -1.44 -14.26 4.50
N ALA A 40 -2.36 -15.13 4.06
CA ALA A 40 -3.45 -15.62 4.91
C ALA A 40 -2.98 -16.56 6.04
N GLU A 41 -1.82 -17.15 5.90
CA GLU A 41 -1.17 -18.01 6.89
C GLU A 41 -0.42 -17.20 7.94
N GLY A 42 -0.31 -15.88 7.77
CA GLY A 42 0.42 -14.96 8.65
C GLY A 42 1.91 -14.90 8.37
N ASN A 43 2.39 -15.46 7.23
CA ASN A 43 3.77 -15.23 6.82
C ASN A 43 3.94 -13.76 6.39
N ILE A 44 5.09 -13.19 6.71
CA ILE A 44 5.45 -11.82 6.44
C ILE A 44 6.49 -11.80 5.33
N TYR A 45 6.27 -10.95 4.34
CA TYR A 45 7.15 -10.76 3.20
C TYR A 45 7.62 -9.32 3.19
N THR A 46 8.92 -9.10 3.05
CA THR A 46 9.53 -7.76 2.97
C THR A 46 10.40 -7.64 1.74
N ALA A 47 10.46 -6.43 1.19
CA ALA A 47 11.52 -5.99 0.31
C ALA A 47 12.37 -5.00 1.11
N GLU A 48 13.58 -5.41 1.44
CA GLU A 48 14.50 -4.67 2.30
C GLU A 48 15.67 -4.11 1.51
N PHE A 49 16.21 -2.99 1.97
CA PHE A 49 17.43 -2.43 1.41
C PHE A 49 18.45 -2.16 2.50
N GLU A 50 19.73 -2.21 2.12
CA GLU A 50 20.84 -1.81 2.98
C GLU A 50 21.87 -1.04 2.12
N TRP A 51 22.33 0.09 2.67
CA TRP A 51 23.44 0.85 2.11
C TRP A 51 24.74 0.36 2.69
N ASN A 52 25.59 -0.19 1.85
CA ASN A 52 26.94 -0.58 2.26
C ASN A 52 27.86 0.62 2.21
N ALA A 53 28.46 0.96 3.35
CA ALA A 53 29.52 1.96 3.41
C ALA A 53 30.77 1.43 2.70
N THR A 54 31.14 2.05 1.59
CA THR A 54 32.44 1.81 0.97
C THR A 54 33.49 2.75 1.57
N GLU A 55 34.71 2.25 1.81
CA GLU A 55 35.82 3.12 2.26
C GLU A 55 36.16 4.13 1.15
N GLY A 56 35.88 5.42 1.38
CA GLY A 56 36.16 6.52 0.47
C GLY A 56 35.16 7.66 0.57
N ASP A 57 35.38 8.73 -0.21
CA ASP A 57 34.53 9.94 -0.25
C ASP A 57 33.09 9.69 -0.80
N ASP A 58 32.83 8.51 -1.40
CA ASP A 58 31.54 8.09 -1.95
C ASP A 58 30.86 7.06 -1.03
N ALA A 59 30.67 7.39 0.24
CA ALA A 59 30.29 6.49 1.33
C ALA A 59 28.89 5.80 1.22
N TYR A 60 28.17 5.92 0.11
CA TYR A 60 26.81 5.35 -0.05
C TYR A 60 26.54 4.82 -1.47
N THR A 61 27.53 4.21 -2.13
CA THR A 61 27.43 3.87 -3.55
C THR A 61 26.89 2.48 -3.85
N GLN A 62 26.73 1.61 -2.88
CA GLN A 62 26.16 0.27 -3.12
C GLN A 62 24.99 -0.01 -2.21
N GLN A 63 23.80 -0.03 -2.80
CA GLN A 63 22.59 -0.48 -2.14
C GLN A 63 22.35 -1.95 -2.49
N THR A 64 22.16 -2.78 -1.49
CA THR A 64 21.61 -4.13 -1.65
C THR A 64 20.11 -4.11 -1.53
N THR A 65 19.44 -5.01 -2.23
CA THR A 65 17.98 -5.23 -2.12
C THR A 65 17.72 -6.71 -1.95
N VAL A 66 17.02 -7.08 -0.87
CA VAL A 66 16.78 -8.47 -0.50
C VAL A 66 15.28 -8.68 -0.28
N LEU A 67 14.75 -9.76 -0.84
CA LEU A 67 13.41 -10.26 -0.52
C LEU A 67 13.51 -11.23 0.64
N HIS A 68 12.74 -10.99 1.68
CA HIS A 68 12.62 -11.92 2.80
C HIS A 68 11.20 -12.48 2.91
N LYS A 69 11.13 -13.69 3.45
CA LYS A 69 9.91 -14.30 3.95
C LYS A 69 10.16 -14.78 5.36
N TYR A 70 9.28 -14.41 6.26
CA TYR A 70 9.26 -14.87 7.66
C TYR A 70 7.95 -15.60 7.93
N ASP A 71 7.98 -16.59 8.82
CA ASP A 71 6.73 -17.16 9.34
C ASP A 71 6.07 -16.21 10.36
N ALA A 72 4.87 -16.55 10.81
CA ALA A 72 4.11 -15.76 11.79
C ALA A 72 4.83 -15.59 13.15
N SER A 73 5.84 -16.40 13.45
CA SER A 73 6.69 -16.29 14.63
C SER A 73 7.89 -15.37 14.43
N GLY A 74 8.13 -14.90 13.20
CA GLY A 74 9.29 -14.10 12.82
C GLY A 74 10.53 -14.93 12.46
N THR A 75 10.40 -16.24 12.28
CA THR A 75 11.50 -17.07 11.80
C THR A 75 11.69 -16.86 10.29
N GLU A 76 12.91 -16.53 9.86
CA GLU A 76 13.22 -16.37 8.45
C GLU A 76 13.11 -17.70 7.71
N LEU A 77 12.28 -17.72 6.68
CA LEU A 77 12.05 -18.86 5.79
C LEU A 77 12.80 -18.72 4.45
N MET A 78 13.05 -17.46 4.02
CA MET A 78 13.73 -17.14 2.77
C MET A 78 14.41 -15.79 2.89
N ALA A 79 15.62 -15.70 2.34
CA ALA A 79 16.32 -14.45 2.03
C ALA A 79 16.90 -14.58 0.61
N GLN A 80 16.45 -13.74 -0.31
CA GLN A 80 16.90 -13.75 -1.70
C GLN A 80 17.43 -12.37 -2.07
N ASP A 81 18.72 -12.29 -2.31
CA ASP A 81 19.35 -11.10 -2.88
C ASP A 81 18.91 -10.92 -4.34
N ILE A 82 18.32 -9.76 -4.62
CA ILE A 82 17.84 -9.36 -5.94
C ILE A 82 18.56 -8.12 -6.47
N THR A 83 19.64 -7.71 -5.82
CA THR A 83 20.38 -6.48 -6.12
C THR A 83 20.77 -6.39 -7.58
N ASP A 84 21.40 -7.43 -8.12
CA ASP A 84 21.85 -7.45 -9.52
C ASP A 84 20.68 -7.30 -10.51
N ILE A 85 19.51 -7.86 -10.17
CA ILE A 85 18.31 -7.74 -11.00
C ILE A 85 17.74 -6.32 -10.94
N MET A 86 17.74 -5.71 -9.76
CA MET A 86 17.26 -4.33 -9.59
C MET A 86 18.17 -3.33 -10.29
N GLN A 87 19.48 -3.57 -10.32
CA GLN A 87 20.48 -2.67 -10.91
C GLN A 87 20.67 -2.82 -12.43
N GLN A 88 20.04 -3.82 -13.08
CA GLN A 88 20.12 -4.00 -14.54
C GLN A 88 19.57 -2.81 -15.33
N ASP A 89 18.69 -2.01 -14.74
CA ASP A 89 18.13 -0.80 -15.33
C ASP A 89 18.27 0.35 -14.34
N GLU A 90 19.19 1.27 -14.61
CA GLU A 90 19.50 2.41 -13.75
C GLU A 90 18.28 3.30 -13.46
N ASN A 91 17.34 3.39 -14.40
CA ASN A 91 16.12 4.18 -14.25
C ASN A 91 15.07 3.48 -13.39
N ASN A 92 15.19 2.16 -13.20
CA ASN A 92 14.23 1.34 -12.49
C ASN A 92 14.91 0.52 -11.35
N SER A 93 15.91 1.08 -10.69
CA SER A 93 16.75 0.36 -9.71
C SER A 93 16.16 0.31 -8.30
N TYR A 94 15.04 0.96 -8.03
CA TYR A 94 14.40 0.99 -6.72
C TYR A 94 13.09 0.17 -6.67
N VAL A 95 12.64 -0.14 -5.46
CA VAL A 95 11.33 -0.75 -5.22
C VAL A 95 10.30 0.35 -4.97
N GLY A 96 9.38 0.56 -5.91
CA GLY A 96 8.26 1.50 -5.77
C GLY A 96 7.14 0.88 -4.93
N SER A 97 6.73 -0.33 -5.28
CA SER A 97 5.78 -1.12 -4.49
C SER A 97 6.00 -2.63 -4.70
N MET A 98 5.52 -3.43 -3.77
CA MET A 98 5.51 -4.89 -3.86
C MET A 98 4.08 -5.39 -3.68
N CYS A 99 3.70 -6.40 -4.44
CA CYS A 99 2.46 -7.14 -4.27
C CYS A 99 2.72 -8.64 -4.37
N LEU A 100 1.91 -9.43 -3.67
CA LEU A 100 1.92 -10.89 -3.72
C LEU A 100 0.60 -11.39 -4.31
N ASP A 101 0.67 -12.46 -5.12
CA ASP A 101 -0.53 -13.22 -5.48
C ASP A 101 -0.80 -14.37 -4.49
N ASP A 102 -1.86 -15.13 -4.73
CA ASP A 102 -2.24 -16.27 -3.88
C ASP A 102 -1.26 -17.44 -3.93
N GLN A 103 -0.28 -17.42 -4.85
CA GLN A 103 0.80 -18.41 -4.93
C GLN A 103 2.07 -17.96 -4.21
N GLY A 104 2.03 -16.77 -3.58
CA GLY A 104 3.17 -16.15 -2.92
C GLY A 104 4.26 -15.67 -3.88
N ARG A 105 3.92 -15.44 -5.16
CA ARG A 105 4.83 -14.88 -6.15
C ARG A 105 4.90 -13.38 -5.98
N PHE A 106 6.09 -12.79 -6.20
CA PHE A 106 6.32 -11.38 -5.99
C PHE A 106 6.22 -10.59 -7.29
N TYR A 107 5.58 -9.44 -7.18
CA TYR A 107 5.48 -8.40 -8.19
C TYR A 107 6.10 -7.14 -7.62
N ILE A 108 7.18 -6.66 -8.22
CA ILE A 108 7.90 -5.47 -7.74
C ILE A 108 7.86 -4.42 -8.83
N SER A 109 7.23 -3.29 -8.54
CA SER A 109 7.21 -2.15 -9.46
C SER A 109 8.39 -1.21 -9.20
N SER A 110 8.90 -0.67 -10.27
CA SER A 110 9.71 0.54 -10.35
C SER A 110 9.08 1.38 -11.45
N ASP A 111 9.30 2.66 -11.56
CA ASP A 111 8.66 3.58 -12.53
C ASP A 111 7.72 2.96 -13.59
N SER A 112 8.28 2.35 -14.64
CA SER A 112 7.52 1.74 -15.75
C SER A 112 7.76 0.23 -15.90
N LEU A 113 8.50 -0.39 -14.97
CA LEU A 113 8.88 -1.79 -15.02
C LEU A 113 8.33 -2.55 -13.82
N ILE A 114 7.74 -3.73 -14.08
CA ILE A 114 7.32 -4.66 -13.03
C ILE A 114 8.19 -5.92 -13.16
N ARG A 115 8.97 -6.19 -12.13
CA ARG A 115 9.78 -7.41 -12.03
C ARG A 115 8.98 -8.50 -11.35
N LEU A 116 9.07 -9.71 -11.90
CA LEU A 116 8.33 -10.88 -11.46
C LEU A 116 9.29 -11.90 -10.85
N PHE A 117 8.98 -12.33 -9.62
CA PHE A 117 9.77 -13.35 -8.93
C PHE A 117 8.86 -14.48 -8.47
N GLY A 118 9.38 -15.71 -8.51
CA GLY A 118 8.69 -16.87 -7.95
C GLY A 118 8.50 -16.78 -6.44
N SER A 119 7.74 -17.68 -5.86
CA SER A 119 7.57 -17.77 -4.40
C SER A 119 8.84 -18.13 -3.64
N ASP A 120 9.87 -18.56 -4.36
CA ASP A 120 11.23 -18.81 -3.89
C ASP A 120 12.16 -17.58 -4.04
N GLY A 121 11.60 -16.43 -4.50
CA GLY A 121 12.34 -15.20 -4.75
C GLY A 121 13.18 -15.21 -6.04
N GLN A 122 13.13 -16.27 -6.85
CA GLN A 122 13.90 -16.33 -8.08
C GLN A 122 13.26 -15.49 -9.20
N PHE A 123 14.09 -14.72 -9.91
CA PHE A 123 13.62 -13.86 -11.01
C PHE A 123 13.05 -14.69 -12.17
N GLN A 124 11.83 -14.36 -12.58
CA GLN A 124 11.10 -15.05 -13.63
C GLN A 124 10.94 -14.20 -14.90
N GLY A 125 11.14 -12.90 -14.82
CA GLY A 125 11.03 -11.97 -15.93
C GLY A 125 10.50 -10.62 -15.53
N ALA A 126 10.14 -9.80 -16.50
CA ALA A 126 9.62 -8.47 -16.26
C ALA A 126 8.50 -8.10 -17.25
N VAL A 127 7.64 -7.19 -16.82
CA VAL A 127 6.58 -6.57 -17.63
C VAL A 127 6.94 -5.11 -17.80
N GLN A 128 7.21 -4.69 -19.02
CA GLN A 128 7.34 -3.27 -19.36
C GLN A 128 5.95 -2.68 -19.54
N THR A 129 5.70 -1.56 -18.88
CA THR A 129 4.46 -0.79 -19.03
C THR A 129 4.70 0.44 -19.90
N ASP A 130 3.62 0.98 -20.45
CA ASP A 130 3.59 2.29 -21.10
C ASP A 130 3.18 3.42 -20.14
N SER A 131 3.27 3.16 -18.84
CA SER A 131 2.88 4.11 -17.81
C SER A 131 3.81 5.33 -17.77
N GLN A 132 3.22 6.50 -17.52
CA GLN A 132 3.99 7.66 -17.05
C GLN A 132 4.30 7.56 -15.56
N TRP A 133 3.35 6.97 -14.80
CA TRP A 133 3.44 6.86 -13.37
C TRP A 133 2.59 5.70 -12.87
N ILE A 134 3.21 4.80 -12.11
CA ILE A 134 2.50 3.73 -11.39
C ILE A 134 1.94 4.30 -10.09
N GLN A 135 0.62 4.18 -9.89
CA GLN A 135 -0.04 4.58 -8.67
C GLN A 135 0.03 3.51 -7.58
N GLY A 136 0.08 2.24 -7.95
CA GLY A 136 0.21 1.13 -7.03
C GLY A 136 -0.25 -0.19 -7.63
N MET A 137 0.00 -1.24 -6.88
CA MET A 137 -0.46 -2.60 -7.18
C MET A 137 -1.29 -3.14 -6.02
N GLY A 138 -2.24 -4.01 -6.34
CA GLY A 138 -3.03 -4.71 -5.35
C GLY A 138 -3.55 -6.05 -5.84
N LYS A 139 -3.73 -6.97 -4.89
CA LYS A 139 -4.36 -8.26 -5.16
C LYS A 139 -5.87 -8.13 -5.05
N ALA A 140 -6.60 -8.54 -6.09
CA ALA A 140 -8.05 -8.62 -6.08
C ALA A 140 -8.56 -9.92 -5.43
N LYS A 141 -9.88 -10.02 -5.26
CA LYS A 141 -10.52 -11.23 -4.68
C LYS A 141 -10.31 -12.49 -5.52
N ASP A 142 -10.04 -12.34 -6.80
CA ASP A 142 -9.73 -13.48 -7.69
C ASP A 142 -8.28 -13.99 -7.53
N GLY A 143 -7.52 -13.41 -6.59
CA GLY A 143 -6.13 -13.77 -6.29
C GLY A 143 -5.11 -13.20 -7.27
N LYS A 144 -5.53 -12.49 -8.30
CA LYS A 144 -4.66 -11.88 -9.29
C LYS A 144 -4.21 -10.48 -8.87
N VAL A 145 -3.05 -10.08 -9.37
CA VAL A 145 -2.48 -8.77 -9.12
C VAL A 145 -2.87 -7.80 -10.24
N TYR A 146 -3.29 -6.61 -9.82
CA TYR A 146 -3.68 -5.51 -10.70
C TYR A 146 -2.78 -4.31 -10.44
N LEU A 147 -2.52 -3.57 -11.51
CA LEU A 147 -1.72 -2.36 -11.56
C LEU A 147 -2.62 -1.17 -11.86
N ALA A 148 -2.61 -0.15 -10.99
CA ALA A 148 -3.19 1.16 -11.30
C ALA A 148 -2.08 2.11 -11.75
N TYR A 149 -2.28 2.81 -12.87
CA TYR A 149 -1.26 3.67 -13.46
C TYR A 149 -1.85 4.78 -14.33
N TYR A 150 -1.08 5.83 -14.55
CA TYR A 150 -1.36 6.84 -15.57
C TYR A 150 -0.78 6.42 -16.92
N ASP A 151 -1.62 6.42 -17.95
CA ASP A 151 -1.16 6.24 -19.32
C ASP A 151 -0.45 7.50 -19.85
N GLN A 152 0.11 7.44 -21.07
CA GLN A 152 0.82 8.55 -21.70
C GLN A 152 -0.08 9.78 -21.96
N SER A 153 -1.40 9.63 -21.88
CA SER A 153 -2.38 10.72 -22.02
C SER A 153 -2.82 11.30 -20.68
N GLY A 154 -2.33 10.76 -19.57
CA GLY A 154 -2.69 11.17 -18.20
C GLY A 154 -4.01 10.59 -17.70
N ASN A 155 -4.54 9.54 -18.35
CA ASN A 155 -5.73 8.85 -17.85
C ASN A 155 -5.32 7.73 -16.88
N VAL A 156 -6.11 7.57 -15.81
CA VAL A 156 -5.92 6.47 -14.88
C VAL A 156 -6.50 5.18 -15.47
N LYS A 157 -5.69 4.14 -15.48
CA LYS A 157 -6.04 2.81 -15.94
C LYS A 157 -5.75 1.77 -14.86
N LEU A 158 -6.50 0.68 -14.94
CA LEU A 158 -6.22 -0.53 -14.17
C LEU A 158 -5.93 -1.66 -15.15
N SER A 159 -4.85 -2.41 -14.97
CA SER A 159 -4.55 -3.60 -15.77
C SER A 159 -4.23 -4.79 -14.89
N GLN A 160 -4.71 -5.96 -15.28
CA GLN A 160 -4.22 -7.21 -14.72
C GLN A 160 -2.76 -7.41 -15.12
N ILE A 161 -1.94 -7.93 -14.23
CA ILE A 161 -0.59 -8.38 -14.56
C ILE A 161 -0.64 -9.89 -14.80
N ASP A 162 -0.34 -10.30 -16.03
CA ASP A 162 -0.19 -11.71 -16.39
C ASP A 162 1.25 -12.15 -16.08
N PHE A 163 1.42 -12.87 -14.97
CA PHE A 163 2.73 -13.35 -14.52
C PHE A 163 3.37 -14.32 -15.52
N ASP A 164 2.60 -15.28 -16.01
CA ASP A 164 3.11 -16.34 -16.87
C ASP A 164 3.38 -15.83 -18.30
N GLY A 165 2.48 -14.98 -18.79
CA GLY A 165 2.62 -14.32 -20.09
C GLY A 165 3.62 -13.16 -20.09
N LYS A 166 4.04 -12.67 -18.91
CA LYS A 166 4.95 -11.51 -18.73
C LYS A 166 4.48 -10.27 -19.49
N ALA A 167 3.20 -9.96 -19.32
CA ALA A 167 2.52 -8.90 -20.03
C ALA A 167 1.43 -8.26 -19.16
N LEU A 168 0.97 -7.07 -19.55
CA LEU A 168 -0.32 -6.57 -19.06
C LEU A 168 -1.43 -7.36 -19.76
N GLY A 169 -2.37 -7.86 -18.97
CA GLY A 169 -3.57 -8.53 -19.43
C GLY A 169 -4.70 -7.55 -19.74
N GLN A 170 -5.91 -7.88 -19.29
CA GLN A 170 -7.08 -7.01 -19.50
C GLN A 170 -6.86 -5.66 -18.83
N THR A 171 -7.15 -4.59 -19.58
CA THR A 171 -7.08 -3.20 -19.14
C THR A 171 -8.47 -2.61 -19.00
N TYR A 172 -8.68 -1.83 -17.96
CA TYR A 172 -9.90 -1.11 -17.63
C TYR A 172 -9.63 0.37 -17.67
N ASP A 173 -10.43 1.10 -18.45
CA ASP A 173 -10.32 2.55 -18.60
C ASP A 173 -11.10 3.29 -17.49
N ASN A 174 -10.74 4.56 -17.27
CA ASN A 174 -11.43 5.43 -16.31
C ASN A 174 -11.46 4.89 -14.87
N PHE A 175 -10.40 4.23 -14.46
CA PHE A 175 -10.24 3.77 -13.08
C PHE A 175 -10.09 4.98 -12.14
N PRO A 176 -10.61 4.91 -10.90
CA PRO A 176 -10.43 5.99 -9.94
C PRO A 176 -8.96 6.28 -9.63
N ASN A 177 -8.66 7.54 -9.36
CA ASN A 177 -7.33 7.93 -8.90
C ASN A 177 -7.10 7.39 -7.47
N THR A 178 -6.08 6.58 -7.27
CA THR A 178 -5.80 5.98 -5.96
C THR A 178 -4.96 6.91 -5.10
N ASN A 179 -4.99 6.71 -3.79
CA ASN A 179 -4.18 7.45 -2.84
C ASN A 179 -2.84 6.73 -2.58
N GLY A 180 -1.91 6.86 -3.53
CA GLY A 180 -0.55 6.31 -3.42
C GLY A 180 -0.48 4.77 -3.44
N ASN A 181 0.67 4.22 -3.04
CA ASN A 181 1.02 2.80 -3.16
C ASN A 181 0.15 1.83 -2.34
N GLY A 182 -0.59 2.31 -1.35
CA GLY A 182 -1.51 1.51 -0.53
C GLY A 182 -2.97 1.60 -0.98
N GLY A 183 -3.22 2.11 -2.21
CA GLY A 183 -4.55 2.42 -2.67
C GLY A 183 -5.40 1.23 -3.13
N LEU A 184 -4.83 0.04 -3.29
CA LEU A 184 -5.51 -1.14 -3.81
C LEU A 184 -5.35 -2.35 -2.90
N CYS A 185 -6.47 -3.03 -2.60
CA CYS A 185 -6.46 -4.36 -1.99
C CYS A 185 -7.73 -5.14 -2.36
N ALA A 186 -7.87 -6.37 -1.86
CA ALA A 186 -9.04 -7.20 -2.12
C ALA A 186 -10.34 -6.52 -1.65
N GLY A 187 -11.37 -6.56 -2.48
CA GLY A 187 -12.68 -5.97 -2.25
C GLY A 187 -13.50 -6.65 -1.16
N ILE A 188 -14.60 -6.05 -0.78
CA ILE A 188 -15.54 -6.60 0.21
C ILE A 188 -16.62 -7.43 -0.50
N GLU A 189 -17.44 -6.77 -1.29
CA GLU A 189 -18.51 -7.41 -2.07
C GLU A 189 -18.06 -7.64 -3.52
N ASN A 190 -17.32 -6.69 -4.09
CA ASN A 190 -16.75 -6.73 -5.43
C ASN A 190 -15.28 -7.16 -5.43
N ASP A 191 -14.51 -6.78 -6.44
CA ASP A 191 -13.20 -7.34 -6.72
C ASP A 191 -12.06 -6.63 -5.99
N LEU A 192 -12.13 -5.30 -5.92
CA LEU A 192 -11.05 -4.46 -5.37
C LEU A 192 -11.59 -3.37 -4.44
N LEU A 193 -10.94 -3.15 -3.31
CA LEU A 193 -11.03 -1.88 -2.60
C LEU A 193 -10.09 -0.87 -3.22
N VAL A 194 -10.60 0.35 -3.40
CA VAL A 194 -9.87 1.48 -3.97
C VAL A 194 -9.90 2.63 -2.96
N ASN A 195 -8.76 2.92 -2.37
CA ASN A 195 -8.59 4.06 -1.47
C ASN A 195 -8.26 5.31 -2.28
N THR A 196 -9.06 6.35 -2.09
CA THR A 196 -8.83 7.69 -2.65
C THR A 196 -8.68 8.72 -1.54
N ASP A 197 -8.37 9.96 -1.89
CA ASP A 197 -8.26 11.06 -0.92
C ASP A 197 -9.60 11.52 -0.33
N THR A 198 -10.72 11.06 -0.87
CA THR A 198 -12.07 11.44 -0.42
C THR A 198 -12.86 10.29 0.17
N ALA A 199 -12.68 9.08 -0.34
CA ALA A 199 -13.52 7.93 0.01
C ALA A 199 -12.81 6.59 -0.20
N LEU A 200 -13.34 5.55 0.40
CA LEU A 200 -13.03 4.16 0.11
C LEU A 200 -14.15 3.59 -0.76
N TYR A 201 -13.78 3.02 -1.89
CA TYR A 201 -14.70 2.40 -2.84
C TYR A 201 -14.47 0.91 -2.95
N ASP A 202 -15.55 0.18 -3.26
CA ASP A 202 -15.51 -1.21 -3.70
C ASP A 202 -15.75 -1.23 -5.22
N TYR A 203 -14.79 -1.74 -5.99
CA TYR A 203 -14.78 -1.71 -7.45
C TYR A 203 -15.09 -3.07 -8.05
N SER A 204 -16.04 -3.13 -8.99
CA SER A 204 -16.38 -4.30 -9.77
C SER A 204 -15.63 -4.30 -11.11
N LEU A 205 -14.81 -5.32 -11.35
CA LEU A 205 -14.15 -5.55 -12.64
C LEU A 205 -15.14 -5.85 -13.75
N ALA A 206 -16.23 -6.57 -13.44
CA ALA A 206 -17.23 -6.96 -14.41
C ALA A 206 -18.02 -5.77 -14.93
N ASP A 207 -18.45 -4.89 -14.03
CA ASP A 207 -19.31 -3.74 -14.36
C ASP A 207 -18.52 -2.45 -14.57
N GLN A 208 -17.23 -2.43 -14.20
CA GLN A 208 -16.34 -1.27 -14.21
C GLN A 208 -16.93 -0.09 -13.42
N LYS A 209 -17.48 -0.41 -12.25
CA LYS A 209 -18.16 0.56 -11.40
C LYS A 209 -17.63 0.54 -9.97
N THR A 210 -17.63 1.71 -9.37
CA THR A 210 -17.35 1.89 -7.95
C THR A 210 -18.64 1.96 -7.15
N THR A 211 -18.61 1.35 -5.96
CA THR A 211 -19.60 1.55 -4.91
C THR A 211 -18.89 2.18 -3.72
N GLU A 212 -19.32 3.35 -3.27
CA GLU A 212 -18.75 3.99 -2.10
C GLU A 212 -19.06 3.18 -0.84
N ILE A 213 -18.01 2.84 -0.09
CA ILE A 213 -18.11 2.15 1.19
C ILE A 213 -18.21 3.15 2.34
N LEU A 214 -17.35 4.17 2.28
CA LEU A 214 -17.37 5.28 3.23
C LEU A 214 -16.74 6.54 2.63
N SER A 215 -17.17 7.70 3.11
CA SER A 215 -16.48 8.98 2.97
C SER A 215 -15.52 9.16 4.14
N TRP A 216 -14.26 9.51 3.87
CA TRP A 216 -13.29 9.76 4.93
C TRP A 216 -13.69 10.95 5.80
N LEU A 217 -14.18 12.01 5.17
CA LEU A 217 -14.61 13.23 5.90
C LEU A 217 -15.80 12.94 6.82
N ASP A 218 -16.78 12.14 6.39
CA ASP A 218 -17.93 11.75 7.21
C ASP A 218 -17.54 10.80 8.35
N SER A 219 -16.35 10.18 8.23
CA SER A 219 -15.74 9.35 9.27
C SER A 219 -14.78 10.13 10.17
N ASP A 220 -14.77 11.48 10.09
CA ASP A 220 -13.85 12.37 10.80
C ASP A 220 -12.36 12.07 10.56
N ILE A 221 -12.04 11.64 9.34
CA ILE A 221 -10.67 11.33 8.89
C ILE A 221 -10.32 12.23 7.70
N ASN A 222 -9.11 12.78 7.70
CA ASN A 222 -8.55 13.40 6.51
C ASN A 222 -8.08 12.33 5.53
N GLY A 223 -8.82 12.12 4.43
CA GLY A 223 -8.54 11.07 3.47
C GLY A 223 -7.16 11.18 2.82
N SER A 224 -6.61 12.40 2.68
CA SER A 224 -5.25 12.60 2.16
C SER A 224 -4.15 12.04 3.07
N TYR A 225 -4.47 11.71 4.32
CA TYR A 225 -3.55 11.11 5.29
C TYR A 225 -3.70 9.58 5.34
N VAL A 226 -4.70 9.01 4.68
CA VAL A 226 -4.91 7.57 4.64
C VAL A 226 -3.95 6.95 3.65
N THR A 227 -2.91 6.32 4.15
CA THR A 227 -1.87 5.68 3.33
C THR A 227 -2.19 4.23 3.00
N TYR A 228 -3.03 3.58 3.81
CA TYR A 228 -3.47 2.21 3.59
C TYR A 228 -4.87 1.99 4.15
N ALA A 229 -5.69 1.21 3.46
CA ALA A 229 -6.99 0.78 3.95
C ALA A 229 -7.29 -0.63 3.48
N ALA A 230 -7.82 -1.48 4.37
CA ALA A 230 -8.19 -2.85 4.07
C ALA A 230 -9.44 -3.27 4.85
N ALA A 231 -10.17 -4.25 4.32
CA ALA A 231 -11.28 -4.88 5.03
C ALA A 231 -10.78 -6.02 5.89
N THR A 232 -11.36 -6.14 7.09
CA THR A 232 -11.19 -7.31 7.94
C THR A 232 -12.20 -8.40 7.61
N ALA A 233 -11.95 -9.63 8.03
CA ALA A 233 -12.85 -10.76 7.80
C ALA A 233 -14.25 -10.56 8.42
N ASP A 234 -14.39 -9.72 9.45
CA ASP A 234 -15.67 -9.37 10.10
C ASP A 234 -16.33 -8.11 9.50
N GLY A 235 -15.83 -7.65 8.33
CA GLY A 235 -16.43 -6.55 7.55
C GLY A 235 -16.16 -5.15 8.11
N LYS A 236 -15.18 -4.99 8.99
CA LYS A 236 -14.69 -3.67 9.43
C LYS A 236 -13.61 -3.18 8.49
N ILE A 237 -13.34 -1.88 8.52
CA ILE A 237 -12.25 -1.28 7.78
C ILE A 237 -11.11 -0.94 8.75
N LEU A 238 -9.90 -1.34 8.39
CA LEU A 238 -8.67 -0.86 9.01
C LEU A 238 -8.06 0.19 8.09
N ALA A 239 -7.60 1.28 8.67
CA ALA A 239 -6.90 2.33 7.94
C ALA A 239 -5.65 2.77 8.71
N VAL A 240 -4.57 2.99 7.98
CA VAL A 240 -3.36 3.66 8.48
C VAL A 240 -3.44 5.11 8.08
N VAL A 241 -3.43 5.99 9.08
CA VAL A 241 -3.57 7.44 8.90
C VAL A 241 -2.28 8.10 9.36
N ASN A 242 -1.55 8.72 8.45
CA ASN A 242 -0.31 9.42 8.72
C ASN A 242 -0.54 10.92 8.70
N ASP A 243 -0.49 11.58 9.84
CA ASP A 243 -0.52 13.04 9.89
C ASP A 243 0.90 13.60 9.69
N TRP A 244 1.17 14.03 8.47
CA TRP A 244 2.46 14.59 8.08
C TRP A 244 2.82 15.91 8.78
N ASN A 245 1.83 16.59 9.41
CA ASN A 245 2.08 17.83 10.13
C ASN A 245 2.58 17.55 11.56
N THR A 246 2.06 16.51 12.19
CA THR A 246 2.46 16.11 13.55
C THR A 246 3.50 14.98 13.55
N GLY A 247 3.61 14.24 12.47
CA GLY A 247 4.42 13.02 12.36
C GLY A 247 3.80 11.81 13.08
N GLU A 248 2.53 11.92 13.48
CA GLU A 248 1.81 10.83 14.14
C GLU A 248 1.23 9.86 13.11
N THR A 249 1.26 8.58 13.45
CA THR A 249 0.65 7.49 12.67
C THR A 249 -0.34 6.76 13.53
N ASP A 250 -1.59 6.73 13.08
CA ASP A 250 -2.69 6.04 13.74
C ASP A 250 -3.12 4.80 12.95
N LEU A 251 -3.37 3.69 13.66
CA LEU A 251 -4.12 2.56 13.13
C LEU A 251 -5.57 2.68 13.57
N VAL A 252 -6.45 2.99 12.63
CA VAL A 252 -7.87 3.25 12.89
C VAL A 252 -8.70 2.05 12.44
N LYS A 253 -9.61 1.61 13.32
CA LYS A 253 -10.61 0.58 13.01
C LYS A 253 -12.00 1.21 12.92
N LEU A 254 -12.60 1.17 11.74
CA LEU A 254 -13.93 1.71 11.47
C LEU A 254 -14.97 0.59 11.45
N THR A 255 -16.09 0.86 12.08
CA THR A 255 -17.24 -0.06 12.15
C THR A 255 -18.46 0.63 11.57
N ARG A 256 -19.17 -0.07 10.68
CA ARG A 256 -20.41 0.46 10.10
C ARG A 256 -21.46 0.69 11.18
N THR A 257 -21.94 1.92 11.29
CA THR A 257 -22.99 2.33 12.20
C THR A 257 -24.30 2.52 11.43
N LYS A 258 -25.44 2.17 12.05
CA LYS A 258 -26.74 2.41 11.43
C LYS A 258 -27.02 3.92 11.38
N ALA A 259 -27.60 4.40 10.29
CA ALA A 259 -27.94 5.81 10.13
C ALA A 259 -28.84 6.35 11.27
N SER A 260 -29.67 5.49 11.88
CA SER A 260 -30.52 5.86 13.03
C SER A 260 -29.75 6.02 14.34
N GLU A 261 -28.52 5.55 14.42
CA GLU A 261 -27.65 5.60 15.60
C GLU A 261 -26.62 6.73 15.50
N VAL A 262 -26.50 7.34 14.31
CA VAL A 262 -25.64 8.50 14.09
C VAL A 262 -26.38 9.76 14.52
N ALA A 263 -25.75 10.59 15.35
CA ALA A 263 -26.30 11.90 15.72
C ALA A 263 -26.57 12.71 14.44
N GLN A 264 -27.75 13.29 14.32
CA GLN A 264 -28.07 14.17 13.20
C GLN A 264 -27.25 15.45 13.36
N LYS A 265 -26.21 15.57 12.54
CA LYS A 265 -25.40 16.81 12.47
C LYS A 265 -25.96 17.73 11.39
N SER A 266 -25.90 19.03 11.63
CA SER A 266 -26.21 20.01 10.58
C SER A 266 -25.14 19.95 9.49
N GLN A 267 -25.54 19.81 8.25
CA GLN A 267 -24.61 19.77 7.12
C GLN A 267 -24.20 21.18 6.70
N ILE A 268 -22.90 21.43 6.66
CA ILE A 268 -22.29 22.63 6.09
C ILE A 268 -21.60 22.26 4.79
N THR A 269 -21.98 22.91 3.69
CA THR A 269 -21.36 22.68 2.39
C THR A 269 -20.35 23.79 2.09
N ILE A 270 -19.11 23.39 1.81
CA ILE A 270 -18.02 24.29 1.41
C ILE A 270 -17.73 24.07 -0.07
N GLY A 271 -17.97 25.10 -0.90
CA GLY A 271 -17.61 25.07 -2.32
C GLY A 271 -16.13 25.44 -2.52
N THR A 272 -15.40 24.59 -3.23
CA THR A 272 -13.99 24.83 -3.57
C THR A 272 -13.70 24.42 -5.02
N LEU A 273 -12.69 25.03 -5.65
CA LEU A 273 -12.28 24.67 -7.01
C LEU A 273 -11.39 23.43 -7.04
N TYR A 274 -10.75 23.10 -5.92
CA TYR A 274 -9.90 21.93 -5.76
C TYR A 274 -9.86 21.52 -4.29
N THR A 275 -9.67 20.23 -4.05
CA THR A 275 -9.49 19.69 -2.70
C THR A 275 -8.11 20.10 -2.18
N SER A 276 -8.03 20.57 -0.93
CA SER A 276 -6.78 20.87 -0.27
C SER A 276 -6.69 20.11 1.05
N GLN A 277 -5.52 19.57 1.34
CA GLN A 277 -5.25 18.86 2.61
C GLN A 277 -5.55 19.74 3.83
N SER A 278 -5.19 21.02 3.76
CA SER A 278 -5.45 21.97 4.86
C SER A 278 -6.95 22.21 5.08
N LEU A 279 -7.74 22.24 4.02
CA LEU A 279 -9.20 22.40 4.13
C LEU A 279 -9.84 21.14 4.71
N GLN A 280 -9.41 19.96 4.26
CA GLN A 280 -9.86 18.69 4.83
C GLN A 280 -9.48 18.57 6.30
N ALA A 281 -8.25 18.92 6.69
CA ALA A 281 -7.81 18.92 8.08
C ALA A 281 -8.64 19.88 8.95
N ALA A 282 -8.95 21.07 8.44
CA ALA A 282 -9.80 22.04 9.13
C ALA A 282 -11.23 21.52 9.29
N ALA A 283 -11.80 20.88 8.27
CA ALA A 283 -13.14 20.28 8.35
C ALA A 283 -13.20 19.13 9.36
N VAL A 284 -12.19 18.24 9.37
CA VAL A 284 -12.08 17.15 10.37
C VAL A 284 -11.95 17.72 11.78
N ALA A 285 -11.10 18.73 11.98
CA ALA A 285 -10.94 19.38 13.29
C ALA A 285 -12.26 20.03 13.77
N PHE A 286 -12.98 20.68 12.86
CA PHE A 286 -14.30 21.25 13.16
C PHE A 286 -15.30 20.16 13.54
N ASN A 287 -15.39 19.06 12.77
CA ASN A 287 -16.31 17.96 13.05
C ASN A 287 -16.05 17.32 14.42
N LYS A 288 -14.76 17.12 14.77
CA LYS A 288 -14.37 16.54 16.08
C LYS A 288 -14.64 17.47 17.26
N GLN A 289 -14.61 18.77 17.07
CA GLN A 289 -14.84 19.77 18.12
C GLN A 289 -16.29 20.20 18.23
N SER A 290 -17.06 20.07 17.16
CA SER A 290 -18.47 20.46 17.12
C SER A 290 -19.33 19.36 17.76
N ASN A 291 -20.11 19.75 18.77
CA ASN A 291 -21.12 18.88 19.39
C ASN A 291 -22.51 19.08 18.75
N GLU A 292 -22.62 19.82 17.67
CA GLU A 292 -23.86 20.14 16.96
C GLU A 292 -24.05 19.33 15.68
#